data_184e630ba2126968e64b32552d57e46c
#
_entry.id   184e630ba2126968e64b32552d57e46c
#
_cell.length_a   1.000
_cell.length_b   1.000
_cell.length_c   1.000
_cell.angle_alpha   90.00
_cell.angle_beta   90.00
_cell.angle_gamma   90.00
#
_symmetry.space_group_name_H-M   'P 1'
#
loop_
_entity.id
_entity.type
_entity.pdbx_description
1 polymer ?
#
loop_
_entity_poly.entity_id
_entity_poly.type
_entity_poly.pdbx_seq_one_letter_code
_entity_poly.pdbx_strand_id
1 'polypeptide(L)'
;KDLINIVEHKTNKLHLNYYDSSYILPQAGSFQAENAVLAIETIKNEFKNITNFQIQDGLDQWFWPGRMQQMAENIFYDVAHNSSGVNILTSDLFDIYNQKPMGLVVMKNDKIRPEIISLFENAFKELIISTIPSKDILSKNDIKSTKSLNNYQFIENLNDALGLLKNKQFDGPKVIFGSHYIAKYVYKFFDFSFDKGNI
;
A
#
# COMPACT_ATOMS: atom_id res chain seq x y z
N LYS A 1 -4.80 23.29 14.84
CA LYS A 1 -6.07 22.51 14.83
C LYS A 1 -6.01 21.67 13.61
N ASP A 2 -5.96 20.37 13.78
CA ASP A 2 -5.97 19.43 12.68
C ASP A 2 -7.33 19.55 11.98
N LEU A 3 -7.32 20.07 10.75
CA LEU A 3 -8.50 20.27 9.94
C LEU A 3 -9.06 18.94 9.42
N ILE A 4 -8.24 17.90 9.46
CA ILE A 4 -8.57 16.55 9.00
C ILE A 4 -8.63 15.64 10.22
N ASN A 5 -9.74 14.96 10.41
CA ASN A 5 -9.89 13.92 11.40
C ASN A 5 -10.29 12.63 10.71
N ILE A 6 -9.38 11.64 10.73
CA ILE A 6 -9.67 10.28 10.28
C ILE A 6 -10.46 9.62 11.41
N VAL A 7 -11.70 9.27 11.12
CA VAL A 7 -12.63 8.73 12.11
C VAL A 7 -12.49 7.22 12.23
N GLU A 8 -12.28 6.54 11.12
CA GLU A 8 -12.25 5.09 11.09
C GLU A 8 -11.49 4.56 9.87
N HIS A 9 -10.56 3.65 10.10
CA HIS A 9 -9.99 2.78 9.08
C HIS A 9 -10.77 1.47 9.04
N LYS A 10 -11.38 1.18 7.90
CA LYS A 10 -11.86 -0.17 7.59
C LYS A 10 -10.93 -0.82 6.57
N THR A 11 -11.02 -2.13 6.43
CA THR A 11 -10.12 -2.94 5.59
C THR A 11 -9.93 -2.42 4.17
N ASN A 12 -10.92 -1.74 3.62
CA ASN A 12 -10.92 -1.23 2.25
C ASN A 12 -11.47 0.20 2.11
N LYS A 13 -11.77 0.87 3.22
CA LYS A 13 -12.34 2.21 3.22
C LYS A 13 -11.73 3.08 4.30
N LEU A 14 -11.68 4.38 4.06
CA LEU A 14 -11.26 5.39 5.01
C LEU A 14 -12.41 6.36 5.25
N HIS A 15 -12.83 6.53 6.49
CA HIS A 15 -13.80 7.54 6.88
C HIS A 15 -13.07 8.76 7.43
N LEU A 16 -13.32 9.91 6.87
CA LEU A 16 -12.73 11.16 7.32
C LEU A 16 -13.79 12.25 7.54
N ASN A 17 -13.56 13.06 8.56
CA ASN A 17 -14.28 14.33 8.72
C ASN A 17 -13.38 15.47 8.28
N TYR A 18 -13.95 16.36 7.48
CA TYR A 18 -13.32 17.59 7.05
C TYR A 18 -14.28 18.76 7.20
N TYR A 19 -13.96 19.72 8.09
CA TYR A 19 -14.91 20.72 8.62
C TYR A 19 -16.19 20.03 9.13
N ASP A 20 -17.36 20.53 8.71
CA ASP A 20 -18.67 20.02 9.09
C ASP A 20 -19.20 18.90 8.17
N SER A 21 -18.31 18.29 7.38
CA SER A 21 -18.66 17.26 6.40
C SER A 21 -17.90 15.96 6.65
N SER A 22 -18.60 14.83 6.46
CA SER A 22 -18.00 13.51 6.50
C SER A 22 -17.92 12.93 5.10
N TYR A 23 -16.80 12.26 4.79
CA TYR A 23 -16.54 11.63 3.50
C TYR A 23 -16.02 10.21 3.70
N ILE A 24 -16.31 9.35 2.73
CA ILE A 24 -15.83 7.98 2.67
C ILE A 24 -14.95 7.85 1.44
N LEU A 25 -13.70 7.38 1.62
CA LEU A 25 -12.80 7.06 0.53
C LEU A 25 -12.81 5.56 0.28
N PRO A 26 -12.80 5.12 -0.98
CA PRO A 26 -12.86 3.70 -1.33
C PRO A 26 -11.55 2.93 -1.09
N GLN A 27 -10.48 3.60 -0.69
CA GLN A 27 -9.18 3.01 -0.36
C GLN A 27 -8.71 3.46 1.03
N ALA A 28 -8.17 2.52 1.80
CA ALA A 28 -7.94 2.68 3.24
C ALA A 28 -6.64 3.43 3.63
N GLY A 29 -5.76 3.78 2.69
CA GLY A 29 -4.48 4.43 3.02
C GLY A 29 -4.66 5.83 3.61
N SER A 30 -4.08 6.10 4.78
CA SER A 30 -4.23 7.36 5.52
C SER A 30 -3.77 8.60 4.74
N PHE A 31 -2.69 8.47 3.96
CA PHE A 31 -2.22 9.55 3.08
C PHE A 31 -3.24 9.97 2.01
N GLN A 32 -4.23 9.14 1.72
CA GLN A 32 -5.31 9.48 0.81
C GLN A 32 -6.29 10.49 1.40
N ALA A 33 -6.36 10.60 2.73
CA ALA A 33 -7.16 11.65 3.37
C ALA A 33 -6.64 13.05 3.00
N GLU A 34 -5.33 13.27 3.06
CA GLU A 34 -4.72 14.55 2.67
C GLU A 34 -4.94 14.85 1.18
N ASN A 35 -4.75 13.86 0.31
CA ASN A 35 -5.01 14.00 -1.13
C ASN A 35 -6.47 14.32 -1.42
N ALA A 36 -7.40 13.65 -0.75
CA ALA A 36 -8.84 13.91 -0.91
C ALA A 36 -9.22 15.32 -0.45
N VAL A 37 -8.71 15.76 0.70
CA VAL A 37 -8.98 17.12 1.20
C VAL A 37 -8.45 18.16 0.23
N LEU A 38 -7.24 17.99 -0.31
CA LEU A 38 -6.72 18.92 -1.32
C LEU A 38 -7.59 18.97 -2.57
N ALA A 39 -8.08 17.83 -3.04
CA ALA A 39 -8.99 17.74 -4.17
C ALA A 39 -10.33 18.41 -3.86
N ILE A 40 -10.92 18.14 -2.68
CA ILE A 40 -12.19 18.74 -2.21
C ILE A 40 -12.07 20.26 -2.15
N GLU A 41 -10.99 20.79 -1.57
CA GLU A 41 -10.77 22.24 -1.49
C GLU A 41 -10.63 22.86 -2.89
N THR A 42 -9.89 22.21 -3.78
CA THR A 42 -9.72 22.71 -5.14
C THR A 42 -11.07 22.79 -5.86
N ILE A 43 -11.87 21.71 -5.80
CA ILE A 43 -13.19 21.65 -6.43
C ILE A 43 -14.15 22.67 -5.83
N LYS A 44 -14.21 22.82 -4.49
CA LYS A 44 -15.07 23.80 -3.81
C LYS A 44 -14.68 25.25 -4.14
N ASN A 45 -13.40 25.50 -4.38
CA ASN A 45 -12.93 26.82 -4.79
C ASN A 45 -13.33 27.17 -6.22
N GLU A 46 -13.28 26.22 -7.13
CA GLU A 46 -13.64 26.42 -8.54
C GLU A 46 -15.16 26.39 -8.77
N PHE A 47 -15.86 25.49 -8.11
CA PHE A 47 -17.29 25.24 -8.30
C PHE A 47 -18.09 25.62 -7.05
N LYS A 48 -18.45 26.89 -6.90
CA LYS A 48 -19.10 27.42 -5.68
C LYS A 48 -20.43 26.76 -5.32
N ASN A 49 -21.11 26.15 -6.28
CA ASN A 49 -22.42 25.49 -6.08
C ASN A 49 -22.31 23.96 -5.94
N ILE A 50 -21.10 23.40 -5.89
CA ILE A 50 -20.93 21.95 -5.74
C ILE A 50 -21.40 21.49 -4.36
N THR A 51 -22.19 20.45 -4.33
CA THR A 51 -22.71 19.87 -3.10
C THR A 51 -21.80 18.78 -2.54
N ASN A 52 -21.87 18.52 -1.23
CA ASN A 52 -21.14 17.41 -0.62
C ASN A 52 -21.53 16.05 -1.22
N PHE A 53 -22.78 15.91 -1.67
CA PHE A 53 -23.25 14.70 -2.36
C PHE A 53 -22.51 14.48 -3.68
N GLN A 54 -22.35 15.52 -4.51
CA GLN A 54 -21.62 15.41 -5.78
C GLN A 54 -20.12 15.13 -5.54
N ILE A 55 -19.55 15.68 -4.48
CA ILE A 55 -18.16 15.37 -4.09
C ILE A 55 -18.05 13.91 -3.68
N GLN A 56 -18.96 13.41 -2.85
CA GLN A 56 -18.96 12.00 -2.43
C GLN A 56 -19.14 11.05 -3.61
N ASP A 57 -20.05 11.36 -4.54
CA ASP A 57 -20.26 10.58 -5.76
C ASP A 57 -18.97 10.46 -6.61
N GLY A 58 -18.21 11.55 -6.72
CA GLY A 58 -16.88 11.54 -7.36
C GLY A 58 -15.85 10.73 -6.58
N LEU A 59 -15.86 10.82 -5.25
CA LEU A 59 -14.96 10.02 -4.41
C LEU A 59 -15.29 8.53 -4.46
N ASP A 60 -16.55 8.14 -4.56
CA ASP A 60 -16.98 6.74 -4.64
C ASP A 60 -16.50 6.06 -5.94
N GLN A 61 -16.30 6.83 -6.99
CA GLN A 61 -15.79 6.37 -8.28
C GLN A 61 -14.26 6.40 -8.36
N TRP A 62 -13.60 6.98 -7.36
CA TRP A 62 -12.16 7.14 -7.36
C TRP A 62 -11.45 5.83 -7.08
N PHE A 63 -10.45 5.54 -7.88
CA PHE A 63 -9.58 4.37 -7.72
C PHE A 63 -8.15 4.72 -8.11
N TRP A 64 -7.20 4.45 -7.22
CA TRP A 64 -5.78 4.65 -7.51
C TRP A 64 -5.02 3.33 -7.39
N PRO A 65 -4.57 2.75 -8.51
CA PRO A 65 -3.86 1.48 -8.51
C PRO A 65 -2.60 1.47 -7.65
N GLY A 66 -2.39 0.39 -6.90
CA GLY A 66 -1.20 0.23 -6.06
C GLY A 66 -1.12 1.22 -4.89
N ARG A 67 -2.27 1.63 -4.33
CA ARG A 67 -2.36 2.40 -3.10
C ARG A 67 -3.27 1.69 -2.11
N MET A 68 -2.69 0.93 -1.18
CA MET A 68 -3.45 0.06 -0.27
C MET A 68 -4.54 -0.73 -1.00
N GLN A 69 -4.23 -1.15 -2.24
CA GLN A 69 -5.17 -1.83 -3.11
C GLN A 69 -5.39 -3.27 -2.62
N GLN A 70 -6.62 -3.60 -2.28
CA GLN A 70 -6.96 -4.97 -1.88
C GLN A 70 -6.96 -5.89 -3.09
N MET A 71 -6.10 -6.93 -3.07
CA MET A 71 -5.96 -7.92 -4.13
C MET A 71 -6.70 -9.22 -3.83
N ALA A 72 -6.86 -9.54 -2.55
CA ALA A 72 -7.63 -10.66 -2.03
C ALA A 72 -7.97 -10.38 -0.55
N GLU A 73 -8.67 -11.29 0.12
CA GLU A 73 -8.90 -11.19 1.55
C GLU A 73 -7.58 -11.02 2.29
N ASN A 74 -7.44 -9.97 3.08
CA ASN A 74 -6.25 -9.56 3.83
C ASN A 74 -4.93 -9.43 3.04
N ILE A 75 -4.97 -9.39 1.70
CA ILE A 75 -3.79 -9.20 0.84
C ILE A 75 -3.89 -7.87 0.10
N PHE A 76 -2.89 -7.02 0.29
CA PHE A 76 -2.82 -5.69 -0.29
C PHE A 76 -1.63 -5.53 -1.23
N TYR A 77 -1.76 -4.62 -2.18
CA TYR A 77 -0.68 -4.15 -3.03
C TYR A 77 -0.50 -2.65 -2.86
N ASP A 78 0.73 -2.23 -2.59
CA ASP A 78 1.11 -0.83 -2.48
C ASP A 78 2.45 -0.55 -3.18
N VAL A 79 2.62 0.63 -3.76
CA VAL A 79 3.86 1.00 -4.44
C VAL A 79 4.85 1.76 -3.53
N ALA A 80 4.67 1.73 -2.22
CA ALA A 80 5.60 2.30 -1.25
C ALA A 80 7.02 1.78 -1.48
N HIS A 81 7.98 2.67 -1.69
CA HIS A 81 9.35 2.34 -2.09
C HIS A 81 10.42 3.20 -1.39
N ASN A 82 10.03 3.96 -0.38
CA ASN A 82 10.92 4.74 0.47
C ASN A 82 10.51 4.58 1.94
N SER A 83 11.36 5.02 2.86
CA SER A 83 11.14 4.83 4.30
C SER A 83 9.83 5.45 4.80
N SER A 84 9.49 6.65 4.34
CA SER A 84 8.23 7.31 4.72
C SER A 84 7.01 6.51 4.23
N GLY A 85 6.98 6.11 2.96
CA GLY A 85 5.87 5.34 2.39
C GLY A 85 5.72 3.97 3.06
N VAL A 86 6.82 3.25 3.31
CA VAL A 86 6.79 1.96 4.00
C VAL A 86 6.30 2.12 5.45
N ASN A 87 6.73 3.16 6.14
CA ASN A 87 6.28 3.42 7.50
C ASN A 87 4.77 3.71 7.56
N ILE A 88 4.25 4.56 6.69
CA ILE A 88 2.81 4.84 6.61
C ILE A 88 2.04 3.56 6.29
N LEU A 89 2.46 2.81 5.27
CA LEU A 89 1.83 1.56 4.86
C LEU A 89 1.73 0.56 6.02
N THR A 90 2.82 0.37 6.76
CA THR A 90 2.85 -0.60 7.87
C THR A 90 2.07 -0.10 9.09
N SER A 91 2.05 1.21 9.33
CA SER A 91 1.21 1.83 10.36
C SER A 91 -0.28 1.67 10.03
N ASP A 92 -0.71 2.00 8.82
CA ASP A 92 -2.10 1.86 8.38
C ASP A 92 -2.58 0.40 8.50
N LEU A 93 -1.76 -0.58 8.07
CA LEU A 93 -2.09 -1.99 8.21
C LEU A 93 -2.16 -2.42 9.67
N PHE A 94 -1.27 -1.90 10.52
CA PHE A 94 -1.31 -2.18 11.95
C PHE A 94 -2.57 -1.59 12.62
N ASP A 95 -2.94 -0.37 12.26
CA ASP A 95 -4.13 0.30 12.81
C ASP A 95 -5.43 -0.45 12.44
N ILE A 96 -5.48 -1.01 11.21
CA ILE A 96 -6.64 -1.79 10.74
C ILE A 96 -6.71 -3.17 11.40
N TYR A 97 -5.59 -3.87 11.54
CA TYR A 97 -5.56 -5.30 11.92
C TYR A 97 -5.06 -5.57 13.33
N ASN A 98 -4.49 -4.57 13.99
CA ASN A 98 -3.78 -4.69 15.27
C ASN A 98 -2.67 -5.76 15.25
N GLN A 99 -2.06 -5.97 14.08
CA GLN A 99 -1.00 -6.95 13.85
C GLN A 99 0.01 -6.42 12.82
N LYS A 100 1.30 -6.75 13.02
CA LYS A 100 2.33 -6.46 12.02
C LYS A 100 2.06 -7.26 10.73
N PRO A 101 2.16 -6.63 9.55
CA PRO A 101 1.94 -7.33 8.29
C PRO A 101 3.03 -8.37 7.98
N MET A 102 2.68 -9.38 7.17
CA MET A 102 3.65 -10.10 6.38
C MET A 102 3.91 -9.33 5.08
N GLY A 103 5.19 -9.14 4.74
CA GLY A 103 5.60 -8.39 3.55
C GLY A 103 6.15 -9.27 2.43
N LEU A 104 5.83 -8.92 1.18
CA LEU A 104 6.57 -9.31 -0.01
C LEU A 104 7.07 -8.05 -0.70
N VAL A 105 8.39 -7.85 -0.70
CA VAL A 105 9.00 -6.65 -1.28
C VAL A 105 9.76 -6.98 -2.56
N VAL A 106 9.55 -6.13 -3.58
CA VAL A 106 10.39 -6.03 -4.78
C VAL A 106 10.72 -4.55 -4.96
N MET A 107 11.98 -4.21 -4.80
CA MET A 107 12.42 -2.81 -4.71
C MET A 107 13.67 -2.58 -5.54
N LYS A 108 13.88 -1.35 -5.98
CA LYS A 108 15.16 -0.97 -6.60
C LYS A 108 16.30 -1.02 -5.59
N ASN A 109 17.49 -1.42 -6.04
CA ASN A 109 18.68 -1.53 -5.21
C ASN A 109 19.12 -0.17 -4.63
N ASP A 110 18.93 0.93 -5.36
CA ASP A 110 19.25 2.31 -4.92
C ASP A 110 18.35 2.82 -3.77
N LYS A 111 17.24 2.10 -3.48
CA LYS A 111 16.32 2.42 -2.38
C LYS A 111 16.70 1.74 -1.06
N ILE A 112 17.59 0.74 -1.10
CA ILE A 112 18.04 0.05 0.11
C ILE A 112 18.99 0.94 0.88
N ARG A 113 18.49 1.48 1.97
CA ARG A 113 19.21 2.36 2.91
C ARG A 113 19.01 1.89 4.33
N PRO A 114 19.86 2.27 5.29
CA PRO A 114 19.76 1.83 6.69
C PRO A 114 18.37 2.00 7.30
N GLU A 115 17.68 3.10 6.96
CA GLU A 115 16.34 3.41 7.47
C GLU A 115 15.29 2.39 6.97
N ILE A 116 15.36 1.99 5.70
CA ILE A 116 14.46 0.96 5.13
C ILE A 116 14.77 -0.42 5.72
N ILE A 117 16.04 -0.74 5.92
CA ILE A 117 16.43 -2.01 6.54
C ILE A 117 15.89 -2.09 7.97
N SER A 118 16.00 -1.02 8.74
CA SER A 118 15.43 -0.94 10.09
C SER A 118 13.91 -1.15 10.07
N LEU A 119 13.19 -0.60 9.09
CA LEU A 119 11.77 -0.84 8.91
C LEU A 119 11.47 -2.31 8.55
N PHE A 120 12.26 -2.92 7.68
CA PHE A 120 12.09 -4.33 7.32
C PHE A 120 12.23 -5.26 8.52
N GLU A 121 13.13 -4.96 9.45
CA GLU A 121 13.33 -5.74 10.68
C GLU A 121 12.22 -5.52 11.71
N ASN A 122 11.71 -4.29 11.82
CA ASN A 122 10.87 -3.91 12.94
C ASN A 122 9.37 -3.84 12.61
N ALA A 123 8.99 -3.51 11.37
CA ALA A 123 7.61 -3.24 11.00
C ALA A 123 6.87 -4.47 10.45
N PHE A 124 7.59 -5.52 10.06
CA PHE A 124 7.00 -6.74 9.50
C PHE A 124 7.10 -7.93 10.47
N LYS A 125 6.11 -8.80 10.42
CA LYS A 125 6.12 -10.09 11.13
C LYS A 125 7.11 -11.05 10.45
N GLU A 126 7.02 -11.13 9.13
CA GLU A 126 7.92 -11.88 8.25
C GLU A 126 8.08 -11.08 6.95
N LEU A 127 9.23 -11.17 6.31
CA LEU A 127 9.51 -10.49 5.06
C LEU A 127 10.00 -11.49 4.00
N ILE A 128 9.34 -11.49 2.85
CA ILE A 128 9.81 -12.14 1.64
C ILE A 128 10.41 -11.05 0.75
N ILE A 129 11.60 -11.27 0.25
CA ILE A 129 12.24 -10.41 -0.74
C ILE A 129 12.28 -11.17 -2.06
N SER A 130 11.82 -10.54 -3.13
CA SER A 130 11.86 -11.12 -4.46
C SER A 130 12.42 -10.13 -5.49
N THR A 131 12.60 -10.61 -6.70
CA THR A 131 13.17 -9.83 -7.80
C THR A 131 12.40 -10.06 -9.09
N ILE A 132 12.63 -9.19 -10.07
CA ILE A 132 12.19 -9.36 -11.47
C ILE A 132 13.42 -9.18 -12.38
N PRO A 133 13.38 -9.68 -13.64
CA PRO A 133 14.47 -9.46 -14.59
C PRO A 133 14.68 -7.97 -14.88
N SER A 134 15.56 -7.32 -14.11
CA SER A 134 15.95 -5.92 -14.27
C SER A 134 17.25 -5.68 -13.51
N LYS A 135 18.18 -4.93 -14.11
CA LYS A 135 19.46 -4.61 -13.49
C LYS A 135 19.36 -3.72 -12.25
N ASP A 136 18.26 -2.96 -12.16
CA ASP A 136 18.08 -1.97 -11.08
C ASP A 136 17.32 -2.54 -9.88
N ILE A 137 16.81 -3.77 -9.96
CA ILE A 137 16.07 -4.40 -8.88
C ILE A 137 17.02 -5.17 -7.95
N LEU A 138 16.74 -5.08 -6.67
CA LEU A 138 17.47 -5.71 -5.59
C LEU A 138 17.70 -7.20 -5.85
N SER A 139 18.96 -7.60 -5.89
CA SER A 139 19.38 -8.98 -6.06
C SER A 139 19.75 -9.65 -4.73
N LYS A 140 19.89 -10.98 -4.74
CA LYS A 140 20.36 -11.74 -3.57
C LYS A 140 21.73 -11.28 -3.08
N ASN A 141 22.59 -10.84 -3.99
CA ASN A 141 23.94 -10.39 -3.64
C ASN A 141 23.92 -9.01 -2.97
N ASP A 142 23.02 -8.12 -3.41
CA ASP A 142 22.85 -6.81 -2.79
C ASP A 142 22.39 -6.95 -1.33
N ILE A 143 21.48 -7.89 -1.07
CA ILE A 143 20.97 -8.15 0.29
C ILE A 143 22.06 -8.75 1.18
N LYS A 144 22.84 -9.71 0.67
CA LYS A 144 23.95 -10.33 1.43
C LYS A 144 25.01 -9.30 1.84
N SER A 145 25.20 -8.25 1.07
CA SER A 145 26.10 -7.16 1.41
C SER A 145 25.57 -6.27 2.56
N THR A 146 24.29 -6.33 2.82
CA THR A 146 23.59 -5.62 3.90
C THR A 146 23.61 -6.50 5.16
N LYS A 147 24.66 -6.42 5.97
CA LYS A 147 24.93 -7.29 7.13
C LYS A 147 23.87 -7.27 8.25
N SER A 148 22.85 -6.43 8.18
CA SER A 148 21.89 -6.19 9.25
C SER A 148 20.51 -6.81 9.06
N LEU A 149 20.17 -7.34 7.88
CA LEU A 149 18.85 -7.93 7.67
C LEU A 149 18.86 -9.43 8.01
N ASN A 150 18.21 -9.82 9.10
CA ASN A 150 18.31 -11.17 9.66
C ASN A 150 17.04 -12.02 9.49
N ASN A 151 15.88 -11.41 9.31
CA ASN A 151 14.59 -12.13 9.30
C ASN A 151 13.86 -11.99 7.97
N TYR A 152 14.45 -12.54 6.91
CA TYR A 152 13.82 -12.54 5.58
C TYR A 152 14.04 -13.85 4.84
N GLN A 153 13.14 -14.13 3.91
CA GLN A 153 13.28 -15.20 2.92
C GLN A 153 13.47 -14.59 1.53
N PHE A 154 14.55 -14.97 0.82
CA PHE A 154 14.73 -14.54 -0.57
C PHE A 154 14.21 -15.61 -1.53
N ILE A 155 13.30 -15.22 -2.42
CA ILE A 155 12.73 -16.07 -3.48
C ILE A 155 12.90 -15.35 -4.81
N GLU A 156 13.71 -15.92 -5.70
CA GLU A 156 14.08 -15.29 -6.96
C GLU A 156 12.89 -15.13 -7.92
N ASN A 157 12.06 -16.15 -8.04
CA ASN A 157 10.88 -16.10 -8.89
C ASN A 157 9.72 -15.37 -8.18
N LEU A 158 9.27 -14.26 -8.75
CA LEU A 158 8.19 -13.46 -8.16
C LEU A 158 6.86 -14.23 -8.08
N ASN A 159 6.52 -15.09 -9.06
CA ASN A 159 5.28 -15.86 -8.98
C ASN A 159 5.31 -16.89 -7.83
N ASP A 160 6.47 -17.50 -7.59
CA ASP A 160 6.64 -18.41 -6.44
C ASP A 160 6.53 -17.65 -5.11
N ALA A 161 7.09 -16.45 -5.03
CA ALA A 161 6.99 -15.57 -3.87
C ALA A 161 5.54 -15.12 -3.61
N LEU A 162 4.80 -14.73 -4.66
CA LEU A 162 3.38 -14.41 -4.59
C LEU A 162 2.54 -15.62 -4.13
N GLY A 163 2.84 -16.80 -4.67
CA GLY A 163 2.20 -18.06 -4.28
C GLY A 163 2.45 -18.40 -2.81
N LEU A 164 3.69 -18.25 -2.34
CA LEU A 164 4.03 -18.45 -0.93
C LEU A 164 3.26 -17.47 -0.03
N LEU A 165 3.29 -16.16 -0.33
CA LEU A 165 2.58 -15.15 0.45
C LEU A 165 1.07 -15.43 0.50
N LYS A 166 0.45 -15.75 -0.66
CA LYS A 166 -0.98 -16.02 -0.75
C LYS A 166 -1.39 -17.22 0.10
N ASN A 167 -0.63 -18.32 0.01
CA ASN A 167 -0.99 -19.59 0.64
C ASN A 167 -0.51 -19.72 2.10
N LYS A 168 0.32 -18.79 2.58
CA LYS A 168 0.77 -18.80 3.98
C LYS A 168 -0.41 -18.64 4.92
N GLN A 169 -0.55 -19.53 5.89
CA GLN A 169 -1.53 -19.39 6.97
C GLN A 169 -1.12 -18.26 7.90
N PHE A 170 -1.87 -17.19 7.88
CA PHE A 170 -1.64 -16.01 8.70
C PHE A 170 -2.92 -15.16 8.75
N ASP A 171 -3.42 -14.91 9.95
CA ASP A 171 -4.70 -14.20 10.16
C ASP A 171 -4.54 -12.67 10.05
N GLY A 172 -3.32 -12.16 10.05
CA GLY A 172 -3.02 -10.73 9.88
C GLY A 172 -2.93 -10.30 8.42
N PRO A 173 -2.65 -9.01 8.17
CA PRO A 173 -2.55 -8.45 6.83
C PRO A 173 -1.28 -8.92 6.12
N LYS A 174 -1.39 -9.13 4.83
CA LYS A 174 -0.30 -9.44 3.91
C LYS A 174 -0.16 -8.30 2.92
N VAL A 175 1.06 -7.88 2.61
CA VAL A 175 1.27 -6.79 1.67
C VAL A 175 2.39 -7.07 0.68
N ILE A 176 2.10 -6.79 -0.58
CA ILE A 176 3.04 -6.79 -1.71
C ILE A 176 3.41 -5.34 -1.94
N PHE A 177 4.71 -5.00 -1.91
CA PHE A 177 5.11 -3.59 -2.02
C PHE A 177 6.50 -3.38 -2.64
N GLY A 178 6.88 -2.11 -2.82
CA GLY A 178 8.24 -1.70 -3.16
C GLY A 178 8.41 -1.10 -4.56
N SER A 179 7.49 -1.36 -5.49
CA SER A 179 7.58 -0.78 -6.83
C SER A 179 6.30 -0.93 -7.63
N HIS A 180 5.98 0.06 -8.48
CA HIS A 180 4.94 -0.10 -9.51
C HIS A 180 5.40 -0.96 -10.70
N TYR A 181 6.69 -1.22 -10.87
CA TYR A 181 7.19 -2.11 -11.95
C TYR A 181 6.68 -3.54 -11.83
N ILE A 182 6.25 -3.96 -10.64
CA ILE A 182 5.69 -5.30 -10.41
C ILE A 182 4.18 -5.37 -10.66
N ALA A 183 3.50 -4.26 -10.87
CA ALA A 183 2.04 -4.21 -11.02
C ALA A 183 1.52 -5.25 -12.03
N LYS A 184 2.13 -5.35 -13.22
CA LYS A 184 1.73 -6.32 -14.24
C LYS A 184 1.80 -7.78 -13.77
N TYR A 185 2.77 -8.12 -12.91
CA TYR A 185 2.92 -9.48 -12.37
C TYR A 185 1.89 -9.73 -11.28
N VAL A 186 1.69 -8.76 -10.38
CA VAL A 186 0.71 -8.83 -9.29
C VAL A 186 -0.69 -8.97 -9.87
N TYR A 187 -1.08 -8.11 -10.80
CA TYR A 187 -2.41 -8.16 -11.42
C TYR A 187 -2.65 -9.45 -12.19
N LYS A 188 -1.66 -9.92 -12.96
CA LYS A 188 -1.77 -11.21 -13.64
C LYS A 188 -1.94 -12.37 -12.65
N PHE A 189 -1.22 -12.36 -11.54
CA PHE A 189 -1.26 -13.43 -10.53
C PHE A 189 -2.61 -13.49 -9.80
N PHE A 190 -3.22 -12.33 -9.53
CA PHE A 190 -4.50 -12.23 -8.85
C PHE A 190 -5.70 -12.14 -9.80
N ASP A 191 -5.49 -12.30 -11.11
CA ASP A 191 -6.52 -12.15 -12.16
C ASP A 191 -7.24 -10.80 -12.07
N PHE A 192 -6.48 -9.75 -11.79
CA PHE A 192 -6.98 -8.39 -11.70
C PHE A 192 -6.76 -7.66 -13.02
N SER A 193 -7.80 -7.01 -13.56
CA SER A 193 -7.71 -6.18 -14.78
C SER A 193 -7.97 -4.72 -14.43
N PHE A 194 -7.15 -3.81 -14.96
CA PHE A 194 -7.41 -2.39 -14.88
C PHE A 194 -8.77 -2.00 -15.49
N ASP A 195 -9.14 -2.67 -16.59
CA ASP A 195 -10.40 -2.42 -17.29
C ASP A 195 -11.61 -3.02 -16.57
N LYS A 196 -11.36 -3.91 -15.59
CA LYS A 196 -12.36 -4.53 -14.72
C LYS A 196 -12.23 -4.04 -13.27
N GLY A 197 -11.28 -3.13 -13.00
CA GLY A 197 -11.24 -2.43 -11.73
C GLY A 197 -12.62 -1.87 -11.49
N ASN A 198 -13.14 -1.97 -10.28
CA ASN A 198 -14.47 -1.52 -9.91
C ASN A 198 -14.65 -0.05 -10.35
N ILE A 199 -14.92 0.13 -11.61
CA ILE A 199 -15.43 1.33 -12.23
C ILE A 199 -16.94 1.14 -12.28
#